data_971d5eecf4bfa14fedcfd59be1146976
#
_entry.id   971d5eecf4bfa14fedcfd59be1146976
#
_cell.length_a   1.000
_cell.length_b   1.000
_cell.length_c   1.000
_cell.angle_alpha   90.00
_cell.angle_beta   90.00
_cell.angle_gamma   90.00
#
_symmetry.space_group_name_H-M   'P 1'
#
loop_
_entity.id
_entity.type
_entity.pdbx_description
1 polymer ?
#
loop_
_entity_poly.entity_id
_entity_poly.type
_entity_poly.pdbx_seq_one_letter_code
_entity_poly.pdbx_strand_id
1 'polypeptide(L)'
;MSTLRVRKPPFTFDVDATPFAWQPDNPDFAELCNAISFAAPAFERYIVQVVQLAGPRLAGTPMQQEAEDFLRQEAQHARMHRRHAAALVKQYPGLRSTQTRIEDSYTHLIENESLEFNLAYLTDVEATFTPFFGMLLNNHDVLFRAGAEHISSLFVWHFMEEI
;
A
#
# COMPACT_ATOMS: atom_id res chain seq x y z
N MET A 1 11.49 -11.16 19.67
CA MET A 1 12.23 -10.62 18.49
C MET A 1 11.22 -10.50 17.36
N SER A 2 11.16 -9.37 16.67
CA SER A 2 10.27 -9.20 15.51
C SER A 2 10.60 -10.24 14.45
N THR A 3 9.58 -10.83 13.84
CA THR A 3 9.69 -11.74 12.68
C THR A 3 9.56 -10.99 11.35
N LEU A 4 9.17 -9.72 11.38
CA LEU A 4 9.01 -8.88 10.21
C LEU A 4 10.35 -8.63 9.51
N ARG A 5 10.37 -8.87 8.21
CA ARG A 5 11.55 -8.65 7.38
C ARG A 5 11.31 -7.49 6.43
N VAL A 6 11.90 -6.35 6.73
CA VAL A 6 11.83 -5.17 5.86
C VAL A 6 12.62 -5.42 4.58
N ARG A 7 11.95 -5.53 3.44
CA ARG A 7 12.54 -5.65 2.11
C ARG A 7 12.57 -4.30 1.41
N LYS A 8 13.55 -4.10 0.53
CA LYS A 8 13.69 -2.89 -0.29
C LYS A 8 13.78 -3.29 -1.77
N PRO A 9 12.66 -3.61 -2.39
CA PRO A 9 12.67 -4.06 -3.78
C PRO A 9 13.16 -2.93 -4.71
N PRO A 10 13.88 -3.27 -5.79
CA PRO A 10 14.42 -2.30 -6.74
C PRO A 10 13.43 -1.92 -7.84
N PHE A 11 12.13 -1.95 -7.58
CA PHE A 11 11.12 -1.65 -8.61
C PHE A 11 11.27 -0.23 -9.16
N THR A 12 11.23 -0.15 -10.48
CA THR A 12 11.21 1.11 -11.24
C THR A 12 10.04 1.08 -12.22
N PHE A 13 9.42 2.24 -12.41
CA PHE A 13 8.27 2.38 -13.30
C PHE A 13 8.58 3.50 -14.29
N ASP A 14 9.03 3.11 -15.48
CA ASP A 14 9.17 4.04 -16.59
C ASP A 14 7.78 4.36 -17.15
N VAL A 15 7.53 5.62 -17.46
CA VAL A 15 6.23 6.10 -17.94
C VAL A 15 5.78 5.34 -19.19
N ASP A 16 6.69 5.18 -20.16
CA ASP A 16 6.38 4.52 -21.42
C ASP A 16 6.21 2.99 -21.29
N ALA A 17 6.77 2.40 -20.21
CA ALA A 17 6.69 0.98 -19.93
C ALA A 17 5.65 0.63 -18.85
N THR A 18 4.85 1.61 -18.38
CA THR A 18 3.83 1.42 -17.34
C THR A 18 2.45 1.71 -17.91
N PRO A 19 1.88 0.81 -18.74
CA PRO A 19 0.55 1.03 -19.31
C PRO A 19 -0.52 0.96 -18.22
N PHE A 20 -1.61 1.70 -18.39
CA PHE A 20 -2.74 1.67 -17.45
C PHE A 20 -3.39 0.28 -17.43
N ALA A 21 -3.67 -0.28 -18.61
CA ALA A 21 -4.16 -1.65 -18.79
C ALA A 21 -2.99 -2.65 -18.88
N TRP A 22 -2.19 -2.74 -17.82
CA TRP A 22 -0.99 -3.59 -17.76
C TRP A 22 -1.28 -5.09 -17.75
N GLN A 23 -2.54 -5.49 -17.49
CA GLN A 23 -3.04 -6.87 -17.58
C GLN A 23 -4.04 -6.97 -18.75
N PRO A 24 -3.58 -7.35 -19.96
CA PRO A 24 -4.41 -7.28 -21.16
C PRO A 24 -5.57 -8.30 -21.17
N ASP A 25 -5.40 -9.44 -20.49
CA ASP A 25 -6.45 -10.47 -20.43
C ASP A 25 -7.52 -10.16 -19.38
N ASN A 26 -7.24 -9.23 -18.46
CA ASN A 26 -8.15 -8.79 -17.40
C ASN A 26 -7.92 -7.31 -17.07
N PRO A 27 -8.40 -6.38 -17.90
CA PRO A 27 -8.20 -4.94 -17.69
C PRO A 27 -8.87 -4.43 -16.41
N ASP A 28 -10.00 -5.00 -15.99
CA ASP A 28 -10.68 -4.62 -14.73
C ASP A 28 -9.81 -4.93 -13.52
N PHE A 29 -9.06 -6.03 -13.57
CA PHE A 29 -8.09 -6.35 -12.53
C PHE A 29 -6.90 -5.37 -12.52
N ALA A 30 -6.44 -4.94 -13.69
CA ALA A 30 -5.42 -3.90 -13.78
C ALA A 30 -5.91 -2.58 -13.17
N GLU A 31 -7.17 -2.20 -13.40
CA GLU A 31 -7.76 -0.99 -12.81
C GLU A 31 -7.90 -1.11 -11.29
N LEU A 32 -8.31 -2.26 -10.76
CA LEU A 32 -8.34 -2.53 -9.32
C LEU A 32 -6.96 -2.35 -8.69
N CYS A 33 -5.94 -2.96 -9.28
CA CYS A 33 -4.57 -2.84 -8.80
C CYS A 33 -4.05 -1.39 -8.89
N ASN A 34 -4.36 -0.67 -9.99
CA ASN A 34 -4.03 0.74 -10.09
C ASN A 34 -4.69 1.56 -8.98
N ALA A 35 -5.98 1.28 -8.65
CA ALA A 35 -6.66 1.93 -7.54
C ALA A 35 -5.95 1.68 -6.20
N ILE A 36 -5.47 0.45 -5.95
CA ILE A 36 -4.62 0.15 -4.78
C ILE A 36 -3.37 1.02 -4.79
N SER A 37 -2.66 1.16 -5.92
CA SER A 37 -1.47 2.01 -6.01
C SER A 37 -1.75 3.51 -5.80
N PHE A 38 -2.99 3.96 -5.99
CA PHE A 38 -3.39 5.32 -5.65
C PHE A 38 -3.75 5.48 -4.17
N ALA A 39 -4.33 4.46 -3.55
CA ALA A 39 -4.77 4.50 -2.16
C ALA A 39 -3.62 4.20 -1.17
N ALA A 40 -2.83 3.18 -1.44
CA ALA A 40 -1.80 2.66 -0.55
C ALA A 40 -0.80 3.73 -0.06
N PRO A 41 -0.21 4.63 -0.89
CA PRO A 41 0.74 5.61 -0.39
C PRO A 41 0.17 6.57 0.65
N ALA A 42 -1.13 6.86 0.59
CA ALA A 42 -1.79 7.74 1.55
C ALA A 42 -2.18 6.96 2.82
N PHE A 43 -2.71 5.75 2.67
CA PHE A 43 -3.09 4.88 3.78
C PHE A 43 -1.87 4.45 4.59
N GLU A 44 -0.82 3.96 3.96
CA GLU A 44 0.41 3.52 4.65
C GLU A 44 1.15 4.69 5.34
N ARG A 45 1.11 5.90 4.75
CA ARG A 45 1.56 7.11 5.45
C ARG A 45 0.68 7.40 6.68
N TYR A 46 -0.63 7.20 6.57
CA TYR A 46 -1.55 7.32 7.69
C TYR A 46 -1.21 6.31 8.79
N ILE A 47 -0.99 5.03 8.45
CA ILE A 47 -0.52 3.99 9.39
C ILE A 47 0.73 4.47 10.14
N VAL A 48 1.74 4.93 9.39
CA VAL A 48 2.99 5.43 9.99
C VAL A 48 2.72 6.54 11.00
N GLN A 49 1.88 7.50 10.67
CA GLN A 49 1.54 8.62 11.57
C GLN A 49 0.78 8.14 12.82
N VAL A 50 -0.22 7.29 12.66
CA VAL A 50 -1.02 6.77 13.79
C VAL A 50 -0.18 5.95 14.75
N VAL A 51 0.66 5.05 14.23
CA VAL A 51 1.55 4.23 15.08
C VAL A 51 2.63 5.08 15.74
N GLN A 52 3.14 6.13 15.09
CA GLN A 52 4.05 7.09 15.73
C GLN A 52 3.37 7.86 16.87
N LEU A 53 2.10 8.27 16.72
CA LEU A 53 1.32 8.88 17.81
C LEU A 53 1.11 7.92 18.99
N ALA A 54 0.99 6.62 18.72
CA ALA A 54 0.92 5.59 19.76
C ALA A 54 2.29 5.28 20.40
N GLY A 55 3.39 5.68 19.79
CA GLY A 55 4.77 5.38 20.19
C GLY A 55 5.07 5.55 21.67
N PRO A 56 4.65 6.66 22.34
CA PRO A 56 4.84 6.82 23.79
C PRO A 56 4.22 5.70 24.64
N ARG A 57 3.12 5.08 24.18
CA ARG A 57 2.46 3.95 24.86
C ARG A 57 3.20 2.63 24.62
N LEU A 58 3.99 2.52 23.58
CA LEU A 58 4.77 1.33 23.22
C LEU A 58 6.19 1.34 23.80
N ALA A 59 6.68 2.50 24.22
CA ALA A 59 8.04 2.68 24.70
C ALA A 59 8.36 1.75 25.87
N GLY A 60 9.44 0.96 25.76
CA GLY A 60 9.89 0.00 26.75
C GLY A 60 9.07 -1.30 26.83
N THR A 61 8.06 -1.47 25.97
CA THR A 61 7.30 -2.71 25.85
C THR A 61 7.94 -3.67 24.83
N PRO A 62 7.64 -4.98 24.88
CA PRO A 62 8.09 -5.94 23.86
C PRO A 62 7.63 -5.60 22.43
N MET A 63 6.53 -4.82 22.28
CA MET A 63 5.97 -4.45 21.00
C MET A 63 6.68 -3.26 20.35
N GLN A 64 7.54 -2.54 21.05
CA GLN A 64 8.23 -1.38 20.48
C GLN A 64 9.01 -1.73 19.21
N GLN A 65 9.83 -2.78 19.28
CA GLN A 65 10.66 -3.19 18.14
C GLN A 65 9.80 -3.68 16.96
N GLU A 66 8.71 -4.37 17.26
CA GLU A 66 7.79 -4.87 16.24
C GLU A 66 7.09 -3.71 15.51
N ALA A 67 6.62 -2.71 16.27
CA ALA A 67 6.06 -1.48 15.69
C ALA A 67 7.06 -0.73 14.82
N GLU A 68 8.34 -0.61 15.25
CA GLU A 68 9.38 0.03 14.46
C GLU A 68 9.68 -0.72 13.15
N ASP A 69 9.65 -2.05 13.16
CA ASP A 69 9.85 -2.87 11.97
C ASP A 69 8.65 -2.77 11.03
N PHE A 70 7.43 -2.79 11.57
CA PHE A 70 6.19 -2.54 10.83
C PHE A 70 6.22 -1.18 10.13
N LEU A 71 6.51 -0.10 10.84
CA LEU A 71 6.63 1.24 10.24
C LEU A 71 7.64 1.29 9.08
N ARG A 72 8.73 0.54 9.18
CA ARG A 72 9.73 0.47 8.12
C ARG A 72 9.24 -0.30 6.90
N GLN A 73 8.42 -1.34 7.10
CA GLN A 73 7.80 -2.11 6.04
C GLN A 73 6.77 -1.25 5.29
N GLU A 74 5.83 -0.63 6.01
CA GLU A 74 4.82 0.26 5.43
C GLU A 74 5.43 1.41 4.62
N ALA A 75 6.53 1.98 5.12
CA ALA A 75 7.25 3.02 4.37
C ALA A 75 7.85 2.52 3.04
N GLN A 76 8.16 1.22 2.90
CA GLN A 76 8.60 0.65 1.61
C GLN A 76 7.40 0.38 0.68
N HIS A 77 6.27 -0.09 1.20
CA HIS A 77 5.03 -0.25 0.44
C HIS A 77 4.60 1.10 -0.15
N ALA A 78 4.43 2.14 0.71
CA ALA A 78 4.13 3.51 0.28
C ALA A 78 5.06 4.02 -0.81
N ARG A 79 6.37 3.78 -0.65
CA ARG A 79 7.38 4.23 -1.61
C ARG A 79 7.22 3.60 -2.98
N MET A 80 6.97 2.29 -3.04
CA MET A 80 6.89 1.57 -4.31
C MET A 80 5.59 1.88 -5.05
N HIS A 81 4.46 1.89 -4.35
CA HIS A 81 3.18 2.29 -4.92
C HIS A 81 3.16 3.75 -5.38
N ARG A 82 3.80 4.65 -4.64
CA ARG A 82 3.95 6.06 -5.07
C ARG A 82 4.71 6.18 -6.40
N ARG A 83 5.73 5.36 -6.64
CA ARG A 83 6.46 5.35 -7.92
C ARG A 83 5.57 4.89 -9.07
N HIS A 84 4.80 3.82 -8.87
CA HIS A 84 3.85 3.30 -9.85
C HIS A 84 2.75 4.35 -10.15
N ALA A 85 2.08 4.85 -9.13
CA ALA A 85 1.07 5.90 -9.28
C ALA A 85 1.61 7.16 -9.96
N ALA A 86 2.86 7.56 -9.67
CA ALA A 86 3.49 8.71 -10.32
C ALA A 86 3.69 8.50 -11.84
N ALA A 87 4.02 7.29 -12.28
CA ALA A 87 4.11 6.97 -13.70
C ALA A 87 2.73 7.08 -14.39
N LEU A 88 1.66 6.58 -13.74
CA LEU A 88 0.29 6.70 -14.23
C LEU A 88 -0.18 8.16 -14.29
N VAL A 89 0.10 8.97 -13.27
CA VAL A 89 -0.28 10.40 -13.26
C VAL A 89 0.44 11.19 -14.36
N LYS A 90 1.66 10.83 -14.74
CA LYS A 90 2.33 11.47 -15.88
C LYS A 90 1.62 11.23 -17.20
N GLN A 91 1.07 10.02 -17.38
CA GLN A 91 0.26 9.69 -18.58
C GLN A 91 -1.15 10.30 -18.49
N TYR A 92 -1.74 10.33 -17.30
CA TYR A 92 -3.11 10.76 -17.04
C TYR A 92 -3.14 11.84 -15.94
N PRO A 93 -2.79 13.10 -16.26
CA PRO A 93 -2.64 14.16 -15.25
C PRO A 93 -3.90 14.44 -14.43
N GLY A 94 -5.09 14.12 -14.94
CA GLY A 94 -6.36 14.24 -14.22
C GLY A 94 -6.46 13.38 -12.96
N LEU A 95 -5.68 12.30 -12.89
CA LEU A 95 -5.63 11.42 -11.72
C LEU A 95 -4.99 12.07 -10.47
N ARG A 96 -4.24 13.17 -10.65
CA ARG A 96 -3.64 13.91 -9.53
C ARG A 96 -4.67 14.38 -8.52
N SER A 97 -5.82 14.86 -8.98
CA SER A 97 -6.90 15.30 -8.10
C SER A 97 -7.47 14.17 -7.25
N THR A 98 -7.45 12.94 -7.76
CA THR A 98 -7.87 11.76 -7.01
C THR A 98 -6.87 11.45 -5.90
N GLN A 99 -5.56 11.48 -6.18
CA GLN A 99 -4.53 11.32 -5.14
C GLN A 99 -4.69 12.35 -4.02
N THR A 100 -4.82 13.63 -4.36
CA THR A 100 -5.00 14.70 -3.38
C THR A 100 -6.22 14.44 -2.50
N ARG A 101 -7.37 14.07 -3.08
CA ARG A 101 -8.58 13.78 -2.28
C ARG A 101 -8.39 12.60 -1.32
N ILE A 102 -7.68 11.55 -1.74
CA ILE A 102 -7.38 10.42 -0.86
C ILE A 102 -6.45 10.86 0.28
N GLU A 103 -5.42 11.62 -0.01
CA GLU A 103 -4.50 12.16 0.99
C GLU A 103 -5.21 13.08 1.99
N ASP A 104 -6.09 13.97 1.52
CA ASP A 104 -6.90 14.86 2.35
C ASP A 104 -7.83 14.07 3.28
N SER A 105 -8.42 12.96 2.81
CA SER A 105 -9.29 12.11 3.62
C SER A 105 -8.56 11.53 4.84
N TYR A 106 -7.35 10.99 4.65
CA TYR A 106 -6.55 10.46 5.75
C TYR A 106 -5.99 11.56 6.67
N THR A 107 -5.63 12.71 6.09
CA THR A 107 -5.25 13.90 6.89
C THR A 107 -6.41 14.33 7.79
N HIS A 108 -7.64 14.35 7.25
CA HIS A 108 -8.83 14.68 8.02
C HIS A 108 -9.05 13.73 9.21
N LEU A 109 -8.85 12.41 9.02
CA LEU A 109 -8.96 11.44 10.12
C LEU A 109 -7.93 11.73 11.23
N ILE A 110 -6.68 11.99 10.89
CA ILE A 110 -5.62 12.30 11.86
C ILE A 110 -5.96 13.57 12.66
N GLU A 111 -6.49 14.59 12.00
CA GLU A 111 -6.73 15.91 12.61
C GLU A 111 -8.01 15.97 13.44
N ASN A 112 -9.01 15.14 13.13
CA ASN A 112 -10.35 15.30 13.70
C ASN A 112 -10.82 14.11 14.55
N GLU A 113 -10.13 12.95 14.46
CA GLU A 113 -10.52 11.76 15.21
C GLU A 113 -9.52 11.45 16.34
N SER A 114 -9.99 10.73 17.36
CA SER A 114 -9.14 10.31 18.47
C SER A 114 -8.08 9.28 18.04
N LEU A 115 -7.00 9.16 18.81
CA LEU A 115 -5.98 8.12 18.55
C LEU A 115 -6.60 6.71 18.61
N GLU A 116 -7.52 6.48 19.53
CA GLU A 116 -8.21 5.19 19.67
C GLU A 116 -9.07 4.86 18.45
N PHE A 117 -9.77 5.85 17.89
CA PHE A 117 -10.51 5.69 16.64
C PHE A 117 -9.54 5.35 15.50
N ASN A 118 -8.48 6.14 15.34
CA ASN A 118 -7.51 5.94 14.26
C ASN A 118 -6.83 4.56 14.36
N LEU A 119 -6.49 4.08 15.56
CA LEU A 119 -5.93 2.73 15.76
C LEU A 119 -6.95 1.64 15.41
N ALA A 120 -8.22 1.80 15.80
CA ALA A 120 -9.26 0.84 15.46
C ALA A 120 -9.50 0.80 13.95
N TYR A 121 -9.59 1.97 13.31
CA TYR A 121 -9.82 2.08 11.87
C TYR A 121 -8.68 1.43 11.06
N LEU A 122 -7.42 1.73 11.36
CA LEU A 122 -6.30 1.10 10.66
C LEU A 122 -6.29 -0.42 10.85
N THR A 123 -6.55 -0.90 12.06
CA THR A 123 -6.58 -2.35 12.36
C THR A 123 -7.70 -3.06 11.58
N ASP A 124 -8.88 -2.44 11.46
CA ASP A 124 -10.02 -3.00 10.72
C ASP A 124 -9.74 -3.07 9.21
N VAL A 125 -9.11 -2.04 8.65
CA VAL A 125 -8.71 -2.01 7.24
C VAL A 125 -7.65 -3.09 6.96
N GLU A 126 -6.61 -3.20 7.78
CA GLU A 126 -5.58 -4.24 7.66
C GLU A 126 -6.16 -5.65 7.76
N ALA A 127 -7.02 -5.88 8.76
CA ALA A 127 -7.70 -7.17 8.93
C ALA A 127 -8.60 -7.53 7.73
N THR A 128 -9.10 -6.53 7.01
CA THR A 128 -9.88 -6.73 5.78
C THR A 128 -8.97 -7.05 4.59
N PHE A 129 -7.80 -6.41 4.49
CA PHE A 129 -6.88 -6.63 3.39
C PHE A 129 -6.19 -8.00 3.43
N THR A 130 -5.84 -8.51 4.59
CA THR A 130 -5.19 -9.83 4.72
C THR A 130 -5.93 -10.96 3.97
N PRO A 131 -7.23 -11.26 4.21
CA PRO A 131 -7.94 -12.29 3.45
C PRO A 131 -8.17 -11.90 1.99
N PHE A 132 -8.32 -10.62 1.67
CA PHE A 132 -8.49 -10.14 0.31
C PHE A 132 -7.21 -10.38 -0.52
N PHE A 133 -6.05 -10.01 -0.02
CA PHE A 133 -4.78 -10.24 -0.69
C PHE A 133 -4.44 -11.73 -0.78
N GLY A 134 -4.76 -12.51 0.25
CA GLY A 134 -4.66 -13.97 0.21
C GLY A 134 -5.49 -14.58 -0.90
N MET A 135 -6.71 -14.10 -1.13
CA MET A 135 -7.55 -14.52 -2.25
C MET A 135 -6.92 -14.18 -3.61
N LEU A 136 -6.35 -12.98 -3.78
CA LEU A 136 -5.69 -12.58 -5.02
C LEU A 136 -4.46 -13.44 -5.30
N LEU A 137 -3.63 -13.70 -4.28
CA LEU A 137 -2.44 -14.54 -4.41
C LEU A 137 -2.79 -16.01 -4.71
N ASN A 138 -3.84 -16.55 -4.12
CA ASN A 138 -4.31 -17.91 -4.41
C ASN A 138 -4.81 -18.09 -5.87
N ASN A 139 -5.13 -16.98 -6.55
CA ASN A 139 -5.53 -16.95 -7.96
C ASN A 139 -4.46 -16.33 -8.87
N HIS A 140 -3.22 -16.28 -8.41
CA HIS A 140 -2.15 -15.53 -9.07
C HIS A 140 -1.90 -15.99 -10.50
N ASP A 141 -2.00 -17.30 -10.78
CA ASP A 141 -1.79 -17.88 -12.13
C ASP A 141 -2.81 -17.38 -13.17
N VAL A 142 -3.97 -16.93 -12.73
CA VAL A 142 -5.01 -16.35 -13.58
C VAL A 142 -4.91 -14.85 -13.62
N LEU A 143 -4.71 -14.20 -12.46
CA LEU A 143 -4.79 -12.77 -12.33
C LEU A 143 -3.53 -12.04 -12.83
N PHE A 144 -2.34 -12.61 -12.65
CA PHE A 144 -1.08 -11.93 -12.93
C PHE A 144 -0.32 -12.46 -14.16
N ARG A 145 -0.69 -13.64 -14.71
CA ARG A 145 0.09 -14.35 -15.73
C ARG A 145 0.39 -13.54 -17.00
N ALA A 146 -0.57 -12.79 -17.51
CA ALA A 146 -0.44 -12.01 -18.74
C ALA A 146 -0.04 -10.55 -18.48
N GLY A 147 0.13 -10.17 -17.22
CA GLY A 147 0.44 -8.80 -16.82
C GLY A 147 1.89 -8.43 -17.08
N ALA A 148 2.15 -7.13 -17.19
CA ALA A 148 3.53 -6.61 -17.26
C ALA A 148 4.28 -7.01 -15.98
N GLU A 149 5.35 -7.80 -16.12
CA GLU A 149 6.05 -8.47 -15.02
C GLU A 149 6.48 -7.52 -13.89
N HIS A 150 7.02 -6.35 -14.23
CA HIS A 150 7.48 -5.37 -13.24
C HIS A 150 6.34 -4.76 -12.42
N ILE A 151 5.12 -4.66 -13.00
CA ILE A 151 3.93 -4.18 -12.30
C ILE A 151 3.32 -5.32 -11.48
N SER A 152 3.16 -6.51 -12.07
CA SER A 152 2.70 -7.72 -11.35
C SER A 152 3.57 -7.99 -10.12
N SER A 153 4.89 -7.86 -10.26
CA SER A 153 5.84 -8.08 -9.16
C SER A 153 5.65 -7.11 -7.99
N LEU A 154 5.26 -5.85 -8.26
CA LEU A 154 4.94 -4.89 -7.19
C LEU A 154 3.79 -5.41 -6.32
N PHE A 155 2.68 -5.82 -6.95
CA PHE A 155 1.48 -6.25 -6.23
C PHE A 155 1.68 -7.59 -5.54
N VAL A 156 2.30 -8.56 -6.21
CA VAL A 156 2.61 -9.86 -5.60
C VAL A 156 3.52 -9.69 -4.39
N TRP A 157 4.57 -8.86 -4.49
CA TRP A 157 5.46 -8.56 -3.36
C TRP A 157 4.70 -7.93 -2.19
N HIS A 158 3.92 -6.88 -2.45
CA HIS A 158 3.15 -6.19 -1.41
C HIS A 158 2.18 -7.17 -0.72
N PHE A 159 1.33 -7.84 -1.50
CA PHE A 159 0.34 -8.77 -0.95
C PHE A 159 0.95 -9.93 -0.17
N MET A 160 2.15 -10.39 -0.52
CA MET A 160 2.89 -11.40 0.24
C MET A 160 3.44 -10.90 1.56
N GLU A 161 3.63 -9.60 1.73
CA GLU A 161 4.08 -9.00 2.98
C GLU A 161 2.93 -8.67 3.94
N GLU A 162 1.67 -8.68 3.43
CA GLU A 162 0.43 -8.39 4.16
C GLU A 162 -0.31 -9.63 4.71
N ILE A 163 0.20 -10.87 4.46
CA ILE A 163 -0.46 -12.11 4.87
C ILE A 163 0.32 -12.92 5.90
#